data_ee1390fb199cecd4afab69bbd3213df1
#
_entry.id   ee1390fb199cecd4afab69bbd3213df1
#
_cell.length_a   1.000
_cell.length_b   1.000
_cell.length_c   1.000
_cell.angle_alpha   90.00
_cell.angle_beta   90.00
_cell.angle_gamma   90.00
#
_symmetry.space_group_name_H-M   'P 1'
#
loop_
_entity.id
_entity.type
_entity.pdbx_description
1 polymer ?
#
loop_
_entity_poly.entity_id
_entity_poly.type
_entity_poly.pdbx_seq_one_letter_code
_entity_poly.pdbx_strand_id
1 'polypeptide(L)'
;MAQERQNIYIGAPGFKGLNTQDSPVTQDPAFASIAENAVIDKFGRIAARKGLKKLTSSATPLGSSIGIETIFEYIDESGDKVVFSAGNNKIFTGTSTLTDVTPAGYTPTANNWKIVSLNNHAYFFQRGHEPLIYTDESGSGVLDNISDHSHSTGTAPQGNEACAAFGRLWVADVTGNKHTLFFSDLLNGHAWTGGSSGSLDLTTVFPEGFDEIVAVREFNNFLVIFCKRSILLYSGASSPSSMTLSDVITGIGCIERDSVQAIGTDLIFLSESGLRSLGRVIQEKSNPIGNVSKNVRDTMMLSVNNETNNIKSVYSPEESFYLLFLPTSLEVYVFDMRGTLEDGSYRATIWSGITVLSGARLADGTLYLGNAKGINEYDEFLDDTDTYIMKYFTNPMSFGDPSRIKMLKEISFTVIGGSGSQVVGNWAYDYTEGYSKQAFTVATSLIAEYGVSEYNVASSEYSATIVIDVARVKATGSGKVATIGIEATINGGALSIQELNTEALLGRLI
;
A
#
# COMPACT_ATOMS: atom_id res chain seq x y z
N MET A 1 -37.67 -18.38 -34.83
CA MET A 1 -37.38 -18.53 -33.38
C MET A 1 -36.69 -17.27 -32.94
N ALA A 2 -37.15 -16.60 -31.90
CA ALA A 2 -36.47 -15.46 -31.33
C ALA A 2 -35.08 -15.96 -30.80
N GLN A 3 -34.03 -15.25 -31.18
CA GLN A 3 -32.70 -15.54 -30.62
C GLN A 3 -32.76 -15.20 -29.14
N GLU A 4 -32.29 -16.11 -28.30
CA GLU A 4 -32.18 -15.92 -26.86
C GLU A 4 -31.12 -14.88 -26.56
N ARG A 5 -31.48 -13.88 -25.73
CA ARG A 5 -30.59 -12.81 -25.29
C ARG A 5 -30.18 -13.05 -23.84
N GLN A 6 -28.93 -12.87 -23.55
CA GLN A 6 -28.45 -12.84 -22.17
C GLN A 6 -27.71 -11.54 -21.91
N ASN A 7 -27.90 -11.03 -20.71
CA ASN A 7 -27.30 -9.79 -20.26
C ASN A 7 -26.45 -10.07 -19.02
N ILE A 8 -25.25 -9.50 -18.98
CA ILE A 8 -24.43 -9.42 -17.79
C ILE A 8 -24.32 -7.97 -17.38
N TYR A 9 -24.68 -7.73 -16.13
CA TYR A 9 -24.66 -6.43 -15.51
C TYR A 9 -23.77 -6.47 -14.28
N ILE A 10 -22.78 -5.57 -14.22
CA ILE A 10 -21.90 -5.37 -13.07
C ILE A 10 -22.01 -3.88 -12.72
N GLY A 11 -22.58 -3.56 -11.59
CA GLY A 11 -22.74 -2.19 -11.13
C GLY A 11 -22.19 -2.01 -9.72
N ALA A 12 -21.68 -0.83 -9.41
CA ALA A 12 -21.21 -0.50 -8.08
C ALA A 12 -22.35 -0.67 -7.05
N PRO A 13 -22.07 -1.25 -5.87
CA PRO A 13 -20.75 -1.62 -5.33
C PRO A 13 -20.30 -3.07 -5.64
N GLY A 14 -20.81 -3.68 -6.71
CA GLY A 14 -20.62 -5.10 -7.05
C GLY A 14 -19.23 -5.45 -7.61
N PHE A 15 -18.37 -4.49 -7.92
CA PHE A 15 -17.01 -4.76 -8.39
C PHE A 15 -16.16 -5.41 -7.30
N LYS A 16 -15.56 -6.55 -7.60
CA LYS A 16 -14.77 -7.37 -6.65
C LYS A 16 -13.26 -7.19 -6.77
N GLY A 17 -12.79 -6.42 -7.75
CA GLY A 17 -11.36 -6.19 -8.01
C GLY A 17 -10.69 -7.34 -8.75
N LEU A 18 -9.37 -7.39 -8.68
CA LEU A 18 -8.52 -8.34 -9.39
C LEU A 18 -8.61 -9.73 -8.76
N ASN A 19 -8.71 -10.76 -9.59
CA ASN A 19 -8.54 -12.14 -9.19
C ASN A 19 -7.71 -12.90 -10.25
N THR A 20 -6.48 -13.21 -9.89
CA THR A 20 -5.53 -13.97 -10.72
C THR A 20 -5.31 -15.39 -10.19
N GLN A 21 -6.01 -15.78 -9.13
CA GLN A 21 -5.80 -17.04 -8.42
C GLN A 21 -6.71 -18.16 -8.94
N ASP A 22 -7.97 -17.83 -9.15
CA ASP A 22 -8.95 -18.84 -9.58
C ASP A 22 -8.98 -19.00 -11.10
N SER A 23 -9.51 -20.13 -11.57
CA SER A 23 -9.65 -20.36 -13.01
C SER A 23 -10.56 -19.30 -13.65
N PRO A 24 -10.11 -18.58 -14.67
CA PRO A 24 -10.89 -17.51 -15.29
C PRO A 24 -12.20 -17.99 -15.93
N VAL A 25 -12.35 -19.31 -16.19
CA VAL A 25 -13.56 -19.87 -16.81
C VAL A 25 -14.74 -19.97 -15.85
N THR A 26 -14.47 -20.12 -14.56
CA THR A 26 -15.49 -20.36 -13.51
C THR A 26 -15.66 -19.22 -12.56
N GLN A 27 -14.89 -18.14 -12.72
CA GLN A 27 -14.96 -16.97 -11.84
C GLN A 27 -16.25 -16.15 -12.05
N ASP A 28 -16.67 -15.49 -10.98
CA ASP A 28 -17.70 -14.48 -11.03
C ASP A 28 -17.28 -13.32 -11.96
N PRO A 29 -18.13 -12.91 -12.92
CA PRO A 29 -17.85 -11.79 -13.83
C PRO A 29 -17.52 -10.45 -13.13
N ALA A 30 -17.90 -10.30 -11.86
CA ALA A 30 -17.57 -9.13 -11.05
C ALA A 30 -16.08 -9.00 -10.68
N PHE A 31 -15.31 -10.08 -10.82
CA PHE A 31 -13.85 -10.02 -10.73
C PHE A 31 -13.22 -9.59 -12.06
N ALA A 32 -12.08 -8.96 -11.96
CA ALA A 32 -11.25 -8.57 -13.08
C ALA A 32 -10.07 -9.51 -13.28
N SER A 33 -9.68 -9.74 -14.53
CA SER A 33 -8.39 -10.32 -14.91
C SER A 33 -7.27 -9.29 -14.95
N ILE A 34 -7.63 -8.01 -15.22
CA ILE A 34 -6.72 -6.85 -15.21
C ILE A 34 -7.45 -5.71 -14.50
N ALA A 35 -6.80 -5.10 -13.52
CA ALA A 35 -7.24 -3.88 -12.85
C ALA A 35 -5.99 -3.03 -12.53
N GLU A 36 -5.49 -2.32 -13.55
CA GLU A 36 -4.25 -1.56 -13.49
C GLU A 36 -4.54 -0.06 -13.38
N ASN A 37 -3.77 0.63 -12.54
CA ASN A 37 -3.92 2.06 -12.25
C ASN A 37 -5.35 2.44 -11.87
N ALA A 38 -6.03 1.49 -11.25
CA ALA A 38 -7.39 1.58 -10.79
C ALA A 38 -7.46 1.41 -9.27
N VAL A 39 -8.49 1.96 -8.67
CA VAL A 39 -8.84 1.80 -7.26
C VAL A 39 -10.34 1.53 -7.15
N ILE A 40 -10.76 0.95 -6.03
CA ILE A 40 -12.19 0.89 -5.71
C ILE A 40 -12.49 2.10 -4.83
N ASP A 41 -13.34 2.99 -5.31
CA ASP A 41 -13.69 4.21 -4.60
C ASP A 41 -14.66 3.97 -3.42
N LYS A 42 -14.98 5.04 -2.68
CA LYS A 42 -15.92 4.99 -1.54
C LYS A 42 -17.35 4.55 -1.91
N PHE A 43 -17.70 4.59 -3.17
CA PHE A 43 -19.01 4.15 -3.68
C PHE A 43 -18.96 2.72 -4.25
N GLY A 44 -17.79 2.07 -4.19
CA GLY A 44 -17.56 0.73 -4.74
C GLY A 44 -17.45 0.72 -6.27
N ARG A 45 -17.16 1.86 -6.91
CA ARG A 45 -16.89 1.99 -8.35
C ARG A 45 -15.42 1.66 -8.63
N ILE A 46 -15.15 1.25 -9.87
CA ILE A 46 -13.77 1.23 -10.38
C ILE A 46 -13.41 2.65 -10.79
N ALA A 47 -12.46 3.25 -10.13
CA ALA A 47 -12.01 4.61 -10.37
C ALA A 47 -10.54 4.66 -10.76
N ALA A 48 -10.13 5.68 -11.50
CA ALA A 48 -8.74 6.00 -11.70
C ALA A 48 -8.08 6.30 -10.35
N ARG A 49 -6.85 5.83 -10.13
CA ARG A 49 -6.08 6.25 -8.96
C ARG A 49 -5.78 7.76 -9.05
N LYS A 50 -5.48 8.37 -7.94
CA LYS A 50 -4.84 9.70 -7.99
C LYS A 50 -3.41 9.57 -8.54
N GLY A 51 -2.87 10.68 -8.99
CA GLY A 51 -1.53 10.78 -9.50
C GLY A 51 -0.47 10.94 -8.42
N LEU A 52 0.75 11.10 -8.85
CA LEU A 52 1.92 11.39 -8.02
C LEU A 52 2.36 12.84 -8.27
N LYS A 53 1.73 13.78 -7.57
CA LYS A 53 2.05 15.20 -7.65
C LYS A 53 3.43 15.45 -7.04
N LYS A 54 4.39 15.82 -7.88
CA LYS A 54 5.76 16.06 -7.42
C LYS A 54 5.84 17.29 -6.53
N LEU A 55 6.34 17.11 -5.31
CA LEU A 55 6.60 18.19 -4.36
C LEU A 55 8.06 18.69 -4.44
N THR A 56 9.00 17.76 -4.53
CA THR A 56 10.43 18.08 -4.49
C THR A 56 10.87 18.81 -5.75
N SER A 57 11.50 19.96 -5.60
CA SER A 57 12.03 20.73 -6.72
C SER A 57 13.19 20.00 -7.42
N SER A 58 13.42 20.31 -8.69
CA SER A 58 14.52 19.72 -9.49
C SER A 58 15.92 20.13 -9.04
N ALA A 59 16.03 21.14 -8.17
CA ALA A 59 17.30 21.68 -7.65
C ALA A 59 17.79 20.97 -6.38
N THR A 60 17.24 19.81 -6.03
CA THR A 60 17.61 19.10 -4.81
C THR A 60 18.91 18.31 -4.95
N PRO A 61 19.64 18.10 -3.83
CA PRO A 61 20.90 17.36 -3.81
C PRO A 61 20.72 15.83 -3.92
N LEU A 62 19.57 15.34 -4.35
CA LEU A 62 19.38 13.94 -4.69
C LEU A 62 20.25 13.62 -5.89
N GLY A 63 21.16 12.66 -5.75
CA GLY A 63 21.92 12.13 -6.87
C GLY A 63 21.02 11.48 -7.92
N SER A 64 21.57 11.16 -9.06
CA SER A 64 20.83 10.63 -10.21
C SER A 64 20.33 9.19 -10.07
N SER A 65 20.68 8.46 -9.01
CA SER A 65 20.54 6.99 -8.99
C SER A 65 19.80 6.41 -7.79
N ILE A 66 19.65 7.13 -6.67
CA ILE A 66 19.04 6.56 -5.44
C ILE A 66 17.99 7.52 -4.91
N GLY A 67 16.75 7.10 -4.98
CA GLY A 67 15.59 7.91 -4.58
C GLY A 67 15.33 7.92 -3.07
N ILE A 68 14.16 8.46 -2.71
CA ILE A 68 13.71 8.58 -1.31
C ILE A 68 13.14 7.23 -0.85
N GLU A 69 13.91 6.52 -0.04
CA GLU A 69 13.53 5.21 0.53
C GLU A 69 12.91 5.32 1.93
N THR A 70 12.97 6.47 2.57
CA THR A 70 12.35 6.70 3.87
C THR A 70 11.71 8.08 3.90
N ILE A 71 10.49 8.17 4.43
CA ILE A 71 9.78 9.41 4.75
C ILE A 71 9.20 9.26 6.15
N PHE A 72 9.33 10.28 6.98
CA PHE A 72 8.80 10.30 8.33
C PHE A 72 8.43 11.72 8.74
N GLU A 73 7.24 11.94 9.30
CA GLU A 73 6.84 13.21 9.91
C GLU A 73 7.12 13.16 11.42
N TYR A 74 7.94 14.06 11.88
CA TYR A 74 8.14 14.33 13.30
C TYR A 74 7.28 15.50 13.71
N ILE A 75 6.64 15.41 14.86
CA ILE A 75 5.84 16.47 15.48
C ILE A 75 6.38 16.67 16.89
N ASP A 76 6.80 17.88 17.20
CA ASP A 76 7.30 18.23 18.51
C ASP A 76 6.16 18.52 19.53
N GLU A 77 6.53 18.85 20.77
CA GLU A 77 5.57 19.18 21.83
C GLU A 77 4.78 20.47 21.59
N SER A 78 5.28 21.35 20.72
CA SER A 78 4.62 22.61 20.32
C SER A 78 3.63 22.38 19.16
N GLY A 79 3.68 21.23 18.51
CA GLY A 79 2.91 20.90 17.32
C GLY A 79 3.60 21.29 16.02
N ASP A 80 4.86 21.75 16.08
CA ASP A 80 5.66 22.03 14.90
C ASP A 80 6.06 20.73 14.20
N LYS A 81 6.03 20.75 12.87
CA LYS A 81 6.20 19.56 12.04
C LYS A 81 7.47 19.62 11.23
N VAL A 82 8.23 18.54 11.26
CA VAL A 82 9.42 18.34 10.42
C VAL A 82 9.26 17.07 9.62
N VAL A 83 9.33 17.14 8.29
CA VAL A 83 9.34 15.96 7.44
C VAL A 83 10.78 15.57 7.18
N PHE A 84 11.16 14.38 7.63
CA PHE A 84 12.42 13.74 7.33
C PHE A 84 12.31 12.82 6.15
N SER A 85 13.35 12.75 5.34
CA SER A 85 13.49 11.78 4.27
C SER A 85 14.92 11.29 4.13
N ALA A 86 15.11 10.09 3.60
CA ALA A 86 16.44 9.56 3.34
C ALA A 86 16.54 9.05 1.91
N GLY A 87 17.62 9.46 1.25
CA GLY A 87 17.95 9.11 -0.13
C GLY A 87 19.39 9.50 -0.43
N ASN A 88 20.01 8.86 -1.43
CA ASN A 88 21.39 9.12 -1.84
C ASN A 88 22.41 9.09 -0.66
N ASN A 89 22.22 8.16 0.27
CA ASN A 89 23.02 8.01 1.49
C ASN A 89 23.09 9.29 2.35
N LYS A 90 21.98 10.02 2.40
CA LYS A 90 21.83 11.26 3.16
C LYS A 90 20.48 11.30 3.84
N ILE A 91 20.38 12.12 4.87
CA ILE A 91 19.13 12.42 5.58
C ILE A 91 18.80 13.88 5.29
N PHE A 92 17.56 14.12 4.91
CA PHE A 92 17.06 15.44 4.56
C PHE A 92 15.89 15.85 5.43
N THR A 93 15.72 17.15 5.58
CA THR A 93 14.49 17.78 6.07
C THR A 93 13.81 18.59 4.95
N GLY A 94 12.49 18.70 5.06
CA GLY A 94 11.66 19.44 4.09
C GLY A 94 11.06 18.54 3.01
N THR A 95 10.26 19.13 2.14
CA THR A 95 9.52 18.43 1.06
C THR A 95 9.81 19.01 -0.31
N SER A 96 9.61 20.33 -0.50
CA SER A 96 9.87 21.02 -1.76
C SER A 96 11.35 21.30 -1.98
N THR A 97 12.03 21.72 -0.93
CA THR A 97 13.49 21.86 -0.89
C THR A 97 14.02 20.88 0.15
N LEU A 98 14.87 19.96 -0.25
CA LEU A 98 15.49 19.01 0.65
C LEU A 98 16.79 19.60 1.20
N THR A 99 16.83 19.82 2.51
CA THR A 99 18.02 20.30 3.22
C THR A 99 18.75 19.12 3.82
N ASP A 100 20.02 18.93 3.48
CA ASP A 100 20.88 17.88 4.04
C ASP A 100 21.17 18.17 5.52
N VAL A 101 20.72 17.29 6.40
CA VAL A 101 20.93 17.37 7.84
C VAL A 101 21.78 16.20 8.36
N THR A 102 22.39 15.44 7.47
CA THR A 102 23.29 14.34 7.84
C THR A 102 24.41 14.88 8.73
N PRO A 103 24.67 14.31 9.94
CA PRO A 103 25.72 14.77 10.82
C PRO A 103 27.09 14.80 10.15
N ALA A 104 27.91 15.78 10.46
CA ALA A 104 29.23 15.94 9.86
C ALA A 104 30.12 14.70 10.16
N GLY A 105 30.66 14.10 9.11
CA GLY A 105 31.47 12.89 9.24
C GLY A 105 30.69 11.57 9.35
N TYR A 106 29.36 11.62 9.47
CA TYR A 106 28.52 10.44 9.43
C TYR A 106 28.32 9.97 7.98
N THR A 107 28.53 8.70 7.71
CA THR A 107 28.48 8.14 6.35
C THR A 107 27.46 7.01 6.26
N PRO A 108 26.16 7.31 6.00
CA PRO A 108 25.17 6.26 5.77
C PRO A 108 25.54 5.39 4.56
N THR A 109 25.29 4.10 4.66
CA THR A 109 25.54 3.15 3.57
C THR A 109 24.25 2.66 2.90
N ALA A 110 23.10 3.05 3.45
CA ALA A 110 21.77 2.75 2.93
C ALA A 110 20.79 3.89 3.25
N ASN A 111 19.63 3.87 2.63
CA ASN A 111 18.58 4.89 2.81
C ASN A 111 17.35 4.35 3.54
N ASN A 112 17.33 3.06 3.85
CA ASN A 112 16.22 2.39 4.53
C ASN A 112 16.33 2.57 6.05
N TRP A 113 16.02 3.74 6.53
CA TRP A 113 15.99 4.08 7.95
C TRP A 113 14.70 3.65 8.62
N LYS A 114 14.78 3.26 9.89
CA LYS A 114 13.63 3.17 10.78
C LYS A 114 13.64 4.35 11.71
N ILE A 115 12.63 5.20 11.59
CA ILE A 115 12.51 6.43 12.39
C ILE A 115 11.32 6.27 13.31
N VAL A 116 11.49 6.61 14.58
CA VAL A 116 10.46 6.54 15.62
C VAL A 116 10.55 7.75 16.55
N SER A 117 9.43 8.23 17.06
CA SER A 117 9.38 9.33 18.01
C SER A 117 9.14 8.81 19.41
N LEU A 118 9.87 9.33 20.38
CA LEU A 118 9.65 9.11 21.82
C LEU A 118 10.04 10.35 22.60
N ASN A 119 9.13 10.83 23.46
CA ASN A 119 9.39 11.90 24.43
C ASN A 119 10.07 13.12 23.80
N ASN A 120 9.43 13.72 22.80
CA ASN A 120 9.88 14.93 22.09
C ASN A 120 11.21 14.80 21.32
N HIS A 121 11.61 13.58 20.97
CA HIS A 121 12.78 13.32 20.14
C HIS A 121 12.41 12.34 19.02
N ALA A 122 13.08 12.47 17.85
CA ALA A 122 13.03 11.45 16.81
C ALA A 122 14.35 10.66 16.81
N TYR A 123 14.23 9.34 16.72
CA TYR A 123 15.35 8.41 16.74
C TYR A 123 15.42 7.67 15.41
N PHE A 124 16.63 7.58 14.87
CA PHE A 124 16.91 7.00 13.55
C PHE A 124 17.76 5.76 13.69
N PHE A 125 17.27 4.63 13.21
CA PHE A 125 17.94 3.35 13.30
C PHE A 125 18.24 2.79 11.90
N GLN A 126 19.45 2.29 11.75
CA GLN A 126 19.90 1.55 10.59
C GLN A 126 20.89 0.48 11.04
N ARG A 127 20.77 -0.74 10.49
CA ARG A 127 21.66 -1.85 10.87
C ARG A 127 23.12 -1.50 10.61
N GLY A 128 23.97 -1.70 11.62
CA GLY A 128 25.41 -1.50 11.53
C GLY A 128 25.87 -0.04 11.58
N HIS A 129 24.95 0.88 11.84
CA HIS A 129 25.25 2.30 12.04
C HIS A 129 24.85 2.74 13.44
N GLU A 130 25.62 3.65 14.00
CA GLU A 130 25.24 4.29 15.25
C GLU A 130 23.89 5.00 15.05
N PRO A 131 22.91 4.78 15.93
CA PRO A 131 21.64 5.45 15.83
C PRO A 131 21.77 6.97 16.05
N LEU A 132 20.92 7.73 15.36
CA LEU A 132 20.89 9.18 15.47
C LEU A 132 19.69 9.64 16.30
N ILE A 133 19.81 10.82 16.89
CA ILE A 133 18.77 11.50 17.63
C ILE A 133 18.56 12.90 17.04
N TYR A 134 17.31 13.26 16.80
CA TYR A 134 16.92 14.62 16.47
C TYR A 134 16.29 15.28 17.70
N THR A 135 16.81 16.44 18.05
CA THR A 135 16.35 17.23 19.17
C THR A 135 16.06 18.67 18.71
N ASP A 136 15.02 19.30 19.24
CA ASP A 136 14.68 20.69 18.96
C ASP A 136 14.55 21.51 20.25
N GLU A 137 15.32 21.18 21.27
CA GLU A 137 15.28 21.83 22.58
C GLU A 137 15.64 23.34 22.55
N SER A 138 16.30 23.80 21.49
CA SER A 138 16.76 25.17 21.34
C SER A 138 16.03 25.97 20.27
N GLY A 139 14.99 25.43 19.64
CA GLY A 139 14.31 26.03 18.48
C GLY A 139 15.14 26.02 17.21
N SER A 140 16.22 25.23 17.20
CA SER A 140 17.08 24.95 16.04
C SER A 140 17.34 23.47 16.03
N GLY A 141 16.48 22.71 15.36
CA GLY A 141 16.56 21.25 15.34
C GLY A 141 17.92 20.75 14.87
N VAL A 142 18.50 19.83 15.65
CA VAL A 142 19.82 19.24 15.38
C VAL A 142 19.68 17.72 15.32
N LEU A 143 20.31 17.12 14.31
CA LEU A 143 20.45 15.68 14.16
C LEU A 143 21.89 15.29 14.48
N ASP A 144 22.09 14.48 15.53
CA ASP A 144 23.40 14.04 15.99
C ASP A 144 23.42 12.54 16.34
N ASN A 145 24.59 11.96 16.60
CA ASN A 145 24.69 10.61 17.14
C ASN A 145 24.05 10.54 18.53
N ILE A 146 23.42 9.42 18.84
CA ILE A 146 22.86 9.22 20.20
C ILE A 146 23.97 9.34 21.26
N SER A 147 25.20 8.87 21.00
CA SER A 147 26.32 8.96 21.95
C SER A 147 26.76 10.38 22.27
N ASP A 148 26.52 11.33 21.38
CA ASP A 148 26.90 12.73 21.56
C ASP A 148 25.89 13.51 22.42
N HIS A 149 24.70 12.95 22.63
CA HIS A 149 23.68 13.57 23.47
C HIS A 149 24.09 13.58 24.95
N SER A 150 23.92 14.74 25.62
CA SER A 150 24.42 14.97 26.98
C SER A 150 23.91 14.02 28.05
N HIS A 151 22.75 13.39 27.85
CA HIS A 151 22.13 12.43 28.77
C HIS A 151 22.17 10.99 28.25
N SER A 152 22.97 10.71 27.22
CA SER A 152 23.15 9.37 26.71
C SER A 152 23.89 8.48 27.73
N THR A 153 23.41 7.25 27.87
CA THR A 153 24.06 6.24 28.72
C THR A 153 24.15 4.89 27.99
N GLY A 154 25.31 4.25 28.05
CA GLY A 154 25.53 2.98 27.37
C GLY A 154 25.68 3.12 25.86
N THR A 155 25.68 1.99 25.17
CA THR A 155 25.79 1.93 23.71
C THR A 155 24.42 1.60 23.12
N ALA A 156 23.89 2.48 22.29
CA ALA A 156 22.65 2.24 21.58
C ALA A 156 22.78 1.07 20.59
N PRO A 157 21.82 0.13 20.55
CA PRO A 157 21.88 -1.00 19.63
C PRO A 157 21.72 -0.56 18.17
N GLN A 158 22.61 -1.03 17.30
CA GLN A 158 22.60 -0.73 15.86
C GLN A 158 21.64 -1.67 15.12
N GLY A 159 20.36 -1.58 15.47
CA GLY A 159 19.30 -2.42 14.93
C GLY A 159 18.71 -1.89 13.63
N ASN A 160 18.07 -2.79 12.89
CA ASN A 160 17.33 -2.45 11.69
C ASN A 160 15.84 -2.15 11.99
N GLU A 161 15.31 -2.71 13.07
CA GLU A 161 13.94 -2.48 13.52
C GLU A 161 13.92 -1.68 14.80
N ALA A 162 13.01 -0.73 14.88
CA ALA A 162 12.73 0.02 16.10
C ALA A 162 11.22 0.32 16.23
N CYS A 163 10.72 0.28 17.46
CA CYS A 163 9.34 0.61 17.79
C CYS A 163 9.32 1.44 19.08
N ALA A 164 8.56 2.51 19.09
CA ALA A 164 8.25 3.27 20.31
C ALA A 164 6.93 2.74 20.88
N ALA A 165 6.99 2.07 22.02
CA ALA A 165 5.84 1.48 22.67
C ALA A 165 6.04 1.42 24.20
N PHE A 166 4.98 1.52 24.96
CA PHE A 166 5.00 1.45 26.44
C PHE A 166 6.01 2.43 27.08
N GLY A 167 6.16 3.62 26.48
CA GLY A 167 7.09 4.65 26.94
C GLY A 167 8.57 4.33 26.74
N ARG A 168 8.91 3.43 25.83
CA ARG A 168 10.29 2.99 25.55
C ARG A 168 10.54 2.84 24.06
N LEU A 169 11.80 2.83 23.70
CA LEU A 169 12.25 2.31 22.42
C LEU A 169 12.55 0.81 22.54
N TRP A 170 12.04 0.05 21.60
CA TRP A 170 12.32 -1.36 21.41
C TRP A 170 13.09 -1.51 20.11
N VAL A 171 14.28 -2.12 20.16
CA VAL A 171 15.18 -2.25 19.00
C VAL A 171 15.55 -3.71 18.80
N ALA A 172 15.49 -4.14 17.56
CA ALA A 172 15.78 -5.52 17.17
C ALA A 172 16.55 -5.59 15.84
N ASP A 173 16.82 -6.82 15.40
CA ASP A 173 17.55 -7.11 14.15
C ASP A 173 18.93 -6.44 14.13
N VAL A 174 19.68 -6.60 15.22
CA VAL A 174 21.08 -6.17 15.35
C VAL A 174 21.98 -7.24 14.74
N THR A 175 23.01 -6.83 14.01
CA THR A 175 24.01 -7.76 13.44
C THR A 175 24.63 -8.63 14.52
N GLY A 176 24.55 -9.96 14.35
CA GLY A 176 25.06 -10.94 15.33
C GLY A 176 24.10 -11.24 16.50
N ASN A 177 23.04 -10.45 16.70
CA ASN A 177 22.05 -10.60 17.78
C ASN A 177 20.61 -10.49 17.26
N LYS A 178 20.29 -11.15 16.17
CA LYS A 178 18.99 -11.06 15.49
C LYS A 178 17.81 -11.65 16.28
N HIS A 179 18.11 -12.40 17.33
CA HIS A 179 17.15 -13.04 18.23
C HIS A 179 16.95 -12.26 19.54
N THR A 180 17.66 -11.14 19.70
CA THR A 180 17.62 -10.34 20.92
C THR A 180 16.83 -9.06 20.70
N LEU A 181 15.89 -8.78 21.60
CA LEU A 181 15.14 -7.54 21.67
C LEU A 181 15.77 -6.64 22.73
N PHE A 182 16.22 -5.47 22.34
CA PHE A 182 16.79 -4.44 23.24
C PHE A 182 15.72 -3.42 23.58
N PHE A 183 15.78 -2.84 24.77
CA PHE A 183 14.86 -1.77 25.18
C PHE A 183 15.56 -0.68 25.97
N SER A 184 15.18 0.56 25.69
CA SER A 184 15.69 1.76 26.36
C SER A 184 15.12 1.91 27.79
N ASP A 185 15.63 2.85 28.54
CA ASP A 185 15.01 3.26 29.80
C ASP A 185 13.65 3.95 29.55
N LEU A 186 12.84 4.07 30.58
CA LEU A 186 11.49 4.64 30.50
C LEU A 186 11.56 6.13 30.13
N LEU A 187 10.80 6.52 29.11
CA LEU A 187 10.73 7.87 28.54
C LEU A 187 12.09 8.44 28.12
N ASN A 188 13.11 7.59 27.99
CA ASN A 188 14.46 7.98 27.62
C ASN A 188 15.03 7.05 26.55
N GLY A 189 14.89 7.44 25.29
CA GLY A 189 15.32 6.64 24.14
C GLY A 189 16.84 6.66 23.89
N HIS A 190 17.60 7.48 24.59
CA HIS A 190 19.07 7.58 24.51
C HIS A 190 19.78 6.93 25.70
N ALA A 191 19.05 6.33 26.64
CA ALA A 191 19.62 5.59 27.77
C ALA A 191 19.46 4.07 27.58
N TRP A 192 20.60 3.39 27.38
CA TRP A 192 20.70 1.96 27.10
C TRP A 192 21.41 1.16 28.18
N THR A 193 21.86 1.83 29.25
CA THR A 193 22.49 1.22 30.43
C THR A 193 22.01 1.91 31.68
N GLY A 194 21.64 1.13 32.69
CA GLY A 194 21.08 1.63 33.96
C GLY A 194 19.58 1.83 33.90
N GLY A 195 19.00 2.30 34.97
CA GLY A 195 17.55 2.44 35.09
C GLY A 195 16.82 1.10 34.90
N SER A 196 15.88 1.08 33.99
CA SER A 196 15.12 -0.10 33.59
C SER A 196 15.38 -0.53 32.14
N SER A 197 16.46 -0.04 31.54
CA SER A 197 16.92 -0.51 30.23
C SER A 197 17.49 -1.93 30.28
N GLY A 198 17.53 -2.61 29.13
CA GLY A 198 18.06 -3.97 29.06
C GLY A 198 17.80 -4.67 27.74
N SER A 199 17.87 -5.98 27.78
CA SER A 199 17.61 -6.82 26.61
C SER A 199 16.91 -8.12 27.00
N LEU A 200 16.18 -8.68 26.05
CA LEU A 200 15.50 -9.96 26.15
C LEU A 200 16.02 -10.89 25.06
N ASP A 201 16.68 -11.97 25.46
CA ASP A 201 17.11 -13.03 24.56
C ASP A 201 15.95 -14.01 24.34
N LEU A 202 15.56 -14.19 23.09
CA LEU A 202 14.44 -15.04 22.69
C LEU A 202 14.86 -16.44 22.23
N THR A 203 16.16 -16.79 22.27
CA THR A 203 16.65 -18.10 21.81
C THR A 203 15.98 -19.28 22.46
N THR A 204 15.64 -19.17 23.73
CA THR A 204 14.98 -20.23 24.50
C THR A 204 13.45 -20.28 24.33
N VAL A 205 12.89 -19.28 23.66
CA VAL A 205 11.42 -19.13 23.52
C VAL A 205 10.96 -19.67 22.15
N PHE A 206 11.85 -19.72 21.16
CA PHE A 206 11.49 -20.18 19.82
C PHE A 206 11.11 -21.66 19.80
N PRO A 207 9.90 -22.01 19.38
CA PRO A 207 9.42 -23.41 19.47
C PRO A 207 10.08 -24.33 18.45
N GLU A 208 10.56 -23.80 17.34
CA GLU A 208 11.17 -24.56 16.24
C GLU A 208 12.70 -24.34 16.14
N GLY A 209 13.35 -23.97 17.23
CA GLY A 209 14.78 -23.62 17.27
C GLY A 209 15.01 -22.15 16.94
N PHE A 210 16.13 -21.83 16.28
CA PHE A 210 16.53 -20.45 16.00
C PHE A 210 15.58 -19.75 15.02
N ASP A 211 15.16 -18.53 15.37
CA ASP A 211 14.40 -17.62 14.50
C ASP A 211 15.00 -16.20 14.58
N GLU A 212 14.61 -15.32 13.68
CA GLU A 212 15.10 -13.94 13.60
C GLU A 212 13.93 -12.97 13.76
N ILE A 213 14.10 -11.92 14.56
CA ILE A 213 13.12 -10.85 14.71
C ILE A 213 13.14 -10.00 13.45
N VAL A 214 11.98 -9.74 12.89
CA VAL A 214 11.77 -8.91 11.69
C VAL A 214 11.14 -7.58 12.03
N ALA A 215 10.06 -7.59 12.85
CA ALA A 215 9.34 -6.39 13.22
C ALA A 215 8.82 -6.47 14.66
N VAL A 216 8.65 -5.32 15.29
CA VAL A 216 8.08 -5.19 16.63
C VAL A 216 6.99 -4.12 16.61
N ARG A 217 5.81 -4.44 17.14
CA ARG A 217 4.67 -3.49 17.21
C ARG A 217 3.92 -3.64 18.54
N GLU A 218 3.31 -2.56 18.95
CA GLU A 218 2.28 -2.59 19.98
C GLU A 218 0.94 -2.97 19.36
N PHE A 219 0.21 -3.87 20.01
CA PHE A 219 -1.14 -4.23 19.60
C PHE A 219 -1.96 -4.69 20.80
N ASN A 220 -3.12 -4.05 21.05
CA ASN A 220 -4.05 -4.42 22.12
C ASN A 220 -3.35 -4.66 23.48
N ASN A 221 -2.45 -3.75 23.87
CA ASN A 221 -1.66 -3.83 25.10
C ASN A 221 -0.66 -5.01 25.17
N PHE A 222 -0.41 -5.67 24.04
CA PHE A 222 0.68 -6.63 23.86
C PHE A 222 1.84 -6.00 23.09
N LEU A 223 3.05 -6.40 23.44
CA LEU A 223 4.19 -6.24 22.57
C LEU A 223 4.25 -7.44 21.62
N VAL A 224 3.99 -7.22 20.36
CA VAL A 224 4.00 -8.26 19.32
C VAL A 224 5.34 -8.26 18.63
N ILE A 225 6.04 -9.38 18.69
CA ILE A 225 7.33 -9.59 18.07
C ILE A 225 7.13 -10.52 16.88
N PHE A 226 7.24 -9.97 15.68
CA PHE A 226 7.18 -10.73 14.44
C PHE A 226 8.56 -11.28 14.11
N CYS A 227 8.67 -12.59 14.07
CA CYS A 227 9.86 -13.29 13.60
C CYS A 227 9.62 -13.84 12.18
N LYS A 228 10.63 -14.42 11.53
CA LYS A 228 10.49 -14.97 10.17
C LYS A 228 9.49 -16.13 10.09
N ARG A 229 9.42 -16.97 11.13
CA ARG A 229 8.59 -18.19 11.14
C ARG A 229 7.62 -18.27 12.31
N SER A 230 7.68 -17.32 13.22
CA SER A 230 6.83 -17.28 14.42
C SER A 230 6.43 -15.85 14.79
N ILE A 231 5.38 -15.74 15.60
CA ILE A 231 4.94 -14.47 16.18
C ILE A 231 4.78 -14.68 17.69
N LEU A 232 5.41 -13.82 18.46
CA LEU A 232 5.39 -13.87 19.92
C LEU A 232 4.58 -12.70 20.48
N LEU A 233 3.67 -12.96 21.41
CA LEU A 233 2.87 -11.95 22.08
C LEU A 233 3.28 -11.87 23.55
N TYR A 234 3.83 -10.73 23.94
CA TYR A 234 4.21 -10.45 25.31
C TYR A 234 3.25 -9.46 25.97
N SER A 235 2.80 -9.77 27.19
CA SER A 235 2.05 -8.87 28.04
C SER A 235 2.94 -8.25 29.12
N GLY A 236 2.52 -7.08 29.65
CA GLY A 236 3.26 -6.40 30.72
C GLY A 236 4.51 -5.67 30.26
N ALA A 237 4.61 -5.30 28.99
CA ALA A 237 5.78 -4.64 28.40
C ALA A 237 6.10 -3.24 28.98
N SER A 238 5.19 -2.64 29.73
CA SER A 238 5.46 -1.43 30.52
C SER A 238 6.52 -1.65 31.61
N SER A 239 6.67 -2.89 32.09
CA SER A 239 7.69 -3.31 33.06
C SER A 239 8.46 -4.51 32.51
N PRO A 240 9.48 -4.31 31.68
CA PRO A 240 10.17 -5.38 30.94
C PRO A 240 10.72 -6.52 31.81
N SER A 241 11.11 -6.22 33.06
CA SER A 241 11.60 -7.22 34.02
C SER A 241 10.54 -8.23 34.48
N SER A 242 9.26 -7.88 34.36
CA SER A 242 8.11 -8.73 34.70
C SER A 242 7.24 -9.09 33.50
N MET A 243 7.71 -8.79 32.30
CA MET A 243 7.02 -9.11 31.05
C MET A 243 6.89 -10.62 30.89
N THR A 244 5.70 -11.08 30.49
CA THR A 244 5.41 -12.51 30.34
C THR A 244 4.97 -12.82 28.91
N LEU A 245 5.46 -13.96 28.40
CA LEU A 245 5.00 -14.51 27.13
C LEU A 245 3.58 -15.00 27.27
N SER A 246 2.65 -14.37 26.56
CA SER A 246 1.23 -14.68 26.62
C SER A 246 0.81 -15.71 25.56
N ASP A 247 1.39 -15.63 24.36
CA ASP A 247 1.06 -16.56 23.28
C ASP A 247 2.24 -16.69 22.29
N VAL A 248 2.29 -17.83 21.60
CA VAL A 248 3.26 -18.11 20.54
C VAL A 248 2.53 -18.72 19.35
N ILE A 249 2.65 -18.09 18.21
CA ILE A 249 2.09 -18.56 16.96
C ILE A 249 3.23 -19.09 16.12
N THR A 250 3.16 -20.35 15.72
CA THR A 250 4.20 -21.05 14.95
C THR A 250 3.79 -21.28 13.51
N GLY A 251 4.75 -21.42 12.60
CA GLY A 251 4.53 -21.70 11.19
C GLY A 251 4.00 -20.51 10.38
N ILE A 252 3.89 -19.33 11.01
CA ILE A 252 3.51 -18.08 10.36
C ILE A 252 4.39 -16.98 10.92
N GLY A 253 5.11 -16.30 10.06
CA GLY A 253 5.98 -15.19 10.42
C GLY A 253 5.82 -14.02 9.46
N CYS A 254 6.60 -12.98 9.69
CA CYS A 254 6.69 -11.80 8.85
C CYS A 254 7.99 -11.82 8.07
N ILE A 255 7.95 -11.56 6.77
CA ILE A 255 9.15 -11.56 5.93
C ILE A 255 9.76 -10.17 5.75
N GLU A 256 8.94 -9.11 5.91
CA GLU A 256 9.36 -7.74 5.66
C GLU A 256 8.95 -6.79 6.79
N ARG A 257 9.92 -6.10 7.36
CA ARG A 257 9.78 -5.17 8.49
C ARG A 257 8.70 -4.10 8.27
N ASP A 258 8.75 -3.45 7.12
CA ASP A 258 7.91 -2.30 6.81
C ASP A 258 6.58 -2.70 6.15
N SER A 259 6.26 -4.01 6.12
CA SER A 259 4.95 -4.51 5.71
C SER A 259 3.90 -4.49 6.82
N VAL A 260 4.33 -4.34 8.08
CA VAL A 260 3.41 -4.38 9.23
C VAL A 260 2.74 -3.03 9.42
N GLN A 261 1.42 -2.97 9.21
CA GLN A 261 0.60 -1.76 9.36
C GLN A 261 -0.58 -2.00 10.30
N ALA A 262 -0.83 -1.01 11.16
CA ALA A 262 -2.02 -0.99 12.01
C ALA A 262 -3.23 -0.48 11.22
N ILE A 263 -4.27 -1.29 11.13
CA ILE A 263 -5.49 -0.99 10.39
C ILE A 263 -6.68 -1.14 11.32
N GLY A 264 -7.14 -0.03 11.85
CA GLY A 264 -8.20 -0.03 12.86
C GLY A 264 -7.80 -0.84 14.10
N THR A 265 -8.47 -1.97 14.30
CA THR A 265 -8.25 -2.87 15.45
C THR A 265 -7.40 -4.10 15.08
N ASP A 266 -6.69 -4.10 13.97
CA ASP A 266 -5.90 -5.24 13.49
C ASP A 266 -4.51 -4.80 13.00
N LEU A 267 -3.59 -5.76 12.87
CA LEU A 267 -2.31 -5.60 12.21
C LEU A 267 -2.29 -6.46 10.95
N ILE A 268 -2.01 -5.83 9.81
CA ILE A 268 -1.76 -6.55 8.55
C ILE A 268 -0.27 -6.63 8.33
N PHE A 269 0.22 -7.79 7.91
CA PHE A 269 1.64 -8.05 7.64
C PHE A 269 1.84 -9.00 6.48
N LEU A 270 3.01 -8.94 5.84
CA LEU A 270 3.41 -9.83 4.76
C LEU A 270 4.11 -11.07 5.32
N SER A 271 3.52 -12.24 5.06
CA SER A 271 4.09 -13.55 5.35
C SER A 271 4.59 -14.24 4.08
N GLU A 272 5.32 -15.35 4.21
CA GLU A 272 5.75 -16.19 3.06
C GLU A 272 4.59 -16.69 2.20
N SER A 273 3.36 -16.66 2.71
CA SER A 273 2.16 -17.13 2.02
C SER A 273 1.18 -16.01 1.65
N GLY A 274 1.62 -14.75 1.67
CA GLY A 274 0.82 -13.57 1.33
C GLY A 274 0.51 -12.70 2.54
N LEU A 275 -0.36 -11.70 2.35
CA LEU A 275 -0.78 -10.79 3.42
C LEU A 275 -1.70 -11.48 4.41
N ARG A 276 -1.43 -11.26 5.69
CA ARG A 276 -2.16 -11.85 6.82
C ARG A 276 -2.65 -10.78 7.79
N SER A 277 -3.71 -11.10 8.48
CA SER A 277 -4.27 -10.35 9.60
C SER A 277 -3.86 -11.02 10.91
N LEU A 278 -3.29 -10.27 11.84
CA LEU A 278 -2.88 -10.80 13.14
C LEU A 278 -4.09 -11.25 13.97
N GLY A 279 -5.17 -10.47 13.94
CA GLY A 279 -6.39 -10.82 14.68
C GLY A 279 -6.97 -12.16 14.24
N ARG A 280 -6.97 -12.46 12.95
CA ARG A 280 -7.39 -13.76 12.42
C ARG A 280 -6.39 -14.88 12.76
N VAL A 281 -5.10 -14.61 12.66
CA VAL A 281 -4.05 -15.57 13.00
C VAL A 281 -4.14 -15.99 14.47
N ILE A 282 -4.41 -15.05 15.38
CA ILE A 282 -4.63 -15.34 16.81
C ILE A 282 -5.88 -16.23 17.01
N GLN A 283 -6.97 -15.95 16.31
CA GLN A 283 -8.22 -16.69 16.43
C GLN A 283 -8.12 -18.13 15.90
N GLU A 284 -7.44 -18.31 14.78
CA GLU A 284 -7.40 -19.56 14.03
C GLU A 284 -6.28 -20.53 14.46
N LYS A 285 -5.23 -20.03 15.11
CA LYS A 285 -4.03 -20.69 15.72
C LYS A 285 -3.37 -21.85 14.96
N SER A 286 -4.06 -22.54 14.04
CA SER A 286 -3.53 -23.76 13.44
C SER A 286 -3.56 -23.82 11.90
N ASN A 287 -4.34 -23.01 11.25
CA ASN A 287 -4.34 -22.92 9.78
C ASN A 287 -5.17 -21.74 9.31
N PRO A 288 -4.56 -20.56 9.13
CA PRO A 288 -5.28 -19.37 8.72
C PRO A 288 -5.84 -19.56 7.30
N ILE A 289 -7.11 -19.92 7.22
CA ILE A 289 -7.87 -20.04 5.97
C ILE A 289 -8.07 -18.65 5.35
N GLY A 290 -8.09 -17.60 6.17
CA GLY A 290 -8.31 -16.21 5.75
C GLY A 290 -7.04 -15.50 5.29
N ASN A 291 -6.61 -15.69 4.05
CA ASN A 291 -5.57 -14.87 3.45
C ASN A 291 -6.18 -13.55 2.95
N VAL A 292 -5.68 -12.42 3.46
CA VAL A 292 -6.10 -11.07 3.05
C VAL A 292 -5.92 -10.86 1.54
N SER A 293 -4.84 -11.38 0.98
CA SER A 293 -4.49 -11.28 -0.45
C SER A 293 -4.88 -12.51 -1.28
N LYS A 294 -5.83 -13.34 -0.84
CA LYS A 294 -6.17 -14.62 -1.49
C LYS A 294 -6.29 -14.52 -3.01
N ASN A 295 -7.01 -13.52 -3.49
CA ASN A 295 -7.36 -13.40 -4.92
C ASN A 295 -6.17 -13.02 -5.83
N VAL A 296 -5.06 -12.53 -5.26
CA VAL A 296 -3.85 -12.11 -5.99
C VAL A 296 -2.59 -12.75 -5.43
N ARG A 297 -2.73 -13.74 -4.56
CA ARG A 297 -1.63 -14.29 -3.76
C ARG A 297 -0.45 -14.73 -4.60
N ASP A 298 -0.66 -15.60 -5.57
CA ASP A 298 0.46 -16.24 -6.29
C ASP A 298 1.18 -15.23 -7.20
N THR A 299 0.45 -14.34 -7.86
CA THR A 299 1.03 -13.24 -8.65
C THR A 299 1.79 -12.26 -7.77
N MET A 300 1.19 -11.83 -6.66
CA MET A 300 1.84 -10.94 -5.70
C MET A 300 3.10 -11.57 -5.11
N MET A 301 3.05 -12.84 -4.68
CA MET A 301 4.20 -13.52 -4.10
C MET A 301 5.30 -13.80 -5.12
N LEU A 302 4.97 -13.96 -6.40
CA LEU A 302 5.95 -14.04 -7.46
C LEU A 302 6.73 -12.72 -7.57
N SER A 303 6.04 -11.57 -7.58
CA SER A 303 6.66 -10.24 -7.58
C SER A 303 7.47 -10.01 -6.30
N VAL A 304 6.93 -10.37 -5.12
CA VAL A 304 7.63 -10.27 -3.82
C VAL A 304 8.93 -11.07 -3.83
N ASN A 305 8.92 -12.31 -4.31
CA ASN A 305 10.11 -13.17 -4.35
C ASN A 305 11.18 -12.70 -5.36
N ASN A 306 10.79 -11.93 -6.35
CA ASN A 306 11.70 -11.32 -7.33
C ASN A 306 12.18 -9.92 -6.91
N GLU A 307 11.66 -9.38 -5.80
CA GLU A 307 12.01 -8.04 -5.32
C GLU A 307 13.45 -8.01 -4.80
N THR A 308 14.22 -7.04 -5.26
CA THR A 308 15.60 -6.80 -4.83
C THR A 308 15.75 -5.55 -3.98
N ASN A 309 14.76 -4.69 -3.99
CA ASN A 309 14.68 -3.50 -3.13
C ASN A 309 13.89 -3.80 -1.85
N ASN A 310 13.93 -2.87 -0.91
CA ASN A 310 13.16 -2.99 0.32
C ASN A 310 11.65 -2.90 0.00
N ILE A 311 10.90 -3.91 0.42
CA ILE A 311 9.45 -3.91 0.35
C ILE A 311 8.92 -3.04 1.48
N LYS A 312 8.06 -2.11 1.16
CA LYS A 312 7.42 -1.24 2.13
C LYS A 312 5.93 -1.19 1.94
N SER A 313 5.25 -0.71 2.94
CA SER A 313 3.81 -0.51 2.89
C SER A 313 3.40 0.76 3.60
N VAL A 314 2.22 1.24 3.30
CA VAL A 314 1.55 2.30 4.03
C VAL A 314 0.04 2.05 4.06
N TYR A 315 -0.58 2.43 5.15
CA TYR A 315 -2.04 2.47 5.25
C TYR A 315 -2.53 3.91 5.25
N SER A 316 -3.45 4.23 4.35
CA SER A 316 -4.18 5.50 4.32
C SER A 316 -5.62 5.28 4.77
N PRO A 317 -6.02 5.72 5.98
CA PRO A 317 -7.41 5.67 6.42
C PRO A 317 -8.35 6.52 5.57
N GLU A 318 -7.86 7.64 5.04
CA GLU A 318 -8.62 8.58 4.22
C GLU A 318 -9.12 7.92 2.94
N GLU A 319 -8.23 7.20 2.27
CA GLU A 319 -8.54 6.42 1.07
C GLU A 319 -9.03 5.00 1.42
N SER A 320 -8.79 4.56 2.67
CA SER A 320 -9.02 3.19 3.14
C SER A 320 -8.22 2.14 2.37
N PHE A 321 -6.98 2.46 2.00
CA PHE A 321 -6.10 1.58 1.25
C PHE A 321 -4.91 1.12 2.09
N TYR A 322 -4.62 -0.19 2.04
CA TYR A 322 -3.30 -0.72 2.33
C TYR A 322 -2.53 -0.84 1.02
N LEU A 323 -1.40 -0.16 0.93
CA LEU A 323 -0.51 -0.17 -0.23
C LEU A 323 0.74 -0.99 0.08
N LEU A 324 1.10 -1.90 -0.81
CA LEU A 324 2.35 -2.68 -0.76
C LEU A 324 3.21 -2.31 -1.97
N PHE A 325 4.39 -1.78 -1.73
CA PHE A 325 5.30 -1.28 -2.75
C PHE A 325 6.30 -2.35 -3.16
N LEU A 326 6.37 -2.63 -4.47
CA LEU A 326 7.30 -3.56 -5.09
C LEU A 326 8.10 -2.83 -6.18
N PRO A 327 9.15 -2.08 -5.79
CA PRO A 327 9.85 -1.15 -6.68
C PRO A 327 10.52 -1.82 -7.89
N THR A 328 11.07 -3.03 -7.74
CA THR A 328 11.72 -3.77 -8.84
C THR A 328 10.71 -4.20 -9.90
N SER A 329 9.53 -4.62 -9.45
CA SER A 329 8.44 -5.01 -10.35
C SER A 329 7.70 -3.81 -10.95
N LEU A 330 7.95 -2.59 -10.47
CA LEU A 330 7.21 -1.36 -10.80
C LEU A 330 5.72 -1.47 -10.51
N GLU A 331 5.39 -2.14 -9.41
CA GLU A 331 4.02 -2.44 -8.99
C GLU A 331 3.73 -1.93 -7.58
N VAL A 332 2.51 -1.47 -7.38
CA VAL A 332 1.93 -1.23 -6.05
C VAL A 332 0.63 -2.02 -5.95
N TYR A 333 0.59 -3.00 -5.06
CA TYR A 333 -0.65 -3.70 -4.75
C TYR A 333 -1.49 -2.86 -3.80
N VAL A 334 -2.75 -2.67 -4.16
CA VAL A 334 -3.72 -1.85 -3.43
C VAL A 334 -4.82 -2.75 -2.91
N PHE A 335 -5.02 -2.75 -1.60
CA PHE A 335 -6.09 -3.51 -0.96
C PHE A 335 -7.10 -2.52 -0.36
N ASP A 336 -8.35 -2.61 -0.80
CA ASP A 336 -9.47 -1.83 -0.24
C ASP A 336 -9.87 -2.39 1.12
N MET A 337 -9.56 -1.65 2.18
CA MET A 337 -9.78 -2.07 3.56
C MET A 337 -11.18 -1.73 4.10
N ARG A 338 -12.11 -1.19 3.28
CA ARG A 338 -13.47 -0.84 3.70
C ARG A 338 -14.33 -2.04 4.08
N GLY A 339 -14.03 -3.19 3.49
CA GLY A 339 -14.77 -4.41 3.77
C GLY A 339 -14.18 -5.63 3.07
N THR A 340 -14.46 -6.79 3.64
CA THR A 340 -14.02 -8.07 3.08
C THR A 340 -15.05 -8.65 2.13
N LEU A 341 -14.59 -9.43 1.17
CA LEU A 341 -15.42 -10.31 0.38
C LEU A 341 -15.96 -11.47 1.23
N GLU A 342 -16.90 -12.24 0.69
CA GLU A 342 -17.54 -13.37 1.40
C GLU A 342 -16.53 -14.42 1.90
N ASP A 343 -15.41 -14.58 1.20
CA ASP A 343 -14.33 -15.49 1.56
C ASP A 343 -13.31 -14.89 2.54
N GLY A 344 -13.56 -13.68 3.01
CA GLY A 344 -12.71 -12.96 3.95
C GLY A 344 -11.51 -12.26 3.32
N SER A 345 -11.27 -12.35 2.02
CA SER A 345 -10.24 -11.58 1.33
C SER A 345 -10.66 -10.11 1.11
N TYR A 346 -9.70 -9.25 0.82
CA TYR A 346 -9.97 -7.87 0.42
C TYR A 346 -9.95 -7.73 -1.10
N ARG A 347 -10.66 -6.71 -1.60
CA ARG A 347 -10.62 -6.34 -3.01
C ARG A 347 -9.23 -5.79 -3.32
N ALA A 348 -8.63 -6.28 -4.39
CA ALA A 348 -7.28 -5.87 -4.79
C ALA A 348 -7.29 -5.21 -6.18
N THR A 349 -6.42 -4.23 -6.36
CA THR A 349 -6.05 -3.65 -7.65
C THR A 349 -4.54 -3.43 -7.69
N ILE A 350 -3.98 -3.06 -8.84
CA ILE A 350 -2.54 -2.83 -8.99
C ILE A 350 -2.32 -1.45 -9.62
N TRP A 351 -1.36 -0.68 -9.12
CA TRP A 351 -0.77 0.41 -9.87
C TRP A 351 0.46 -0.13 -10.58
N SER A 352 0.57 0.08 -11.86
CA SER A 352 1.64 -0.45 -12.71
C SER A 352 2.43 0.65 -13.39
N GLY A 353 3.72 0.37 -13.67
CA GLY A 353 4.61 1.27 -14.37
C GLY A 353 5.11 2.44 -13.52
N ILE A 354 4.98 2.37 -12.21
CA ILE A 354 5.46 3.39 -11.27
C ILE A 354 6.43 2.80 -10.26
N THR A 355 7.44 3.58 -9.89
CA THR A 355 8.38 3.20 -8.82
C THR A 355 8.02 3.97 -7.57
N VAL A 356 7.56 3.27 -6.53
CA VAL A 356 7.37 3.82 -5.19
C VAL A 356 8.33 3.11 -4.25
N LEU A 357 9.24 3.88 -3.63
CA LEU A 357 10.29 3.36 -2.74
C LEU A 357 9.91 3.47 -1.26
N SER A 358 9.05 4.42 -0.93
CA SER A 358 8.60 4.67 0.44
C SER A 358 7.24 5.34 0.46
N GLY A 359 6.56 5.26 1.59
CA GLY A 359 5.31 5.95 1.81
C GLY A 359 5.16 6.35 3.26
N ALA A 360 4.57 7.51 3.50
CA ALA A 360 4.21 7.99 4.82
C ALA A 360 2.86 8.70 4.77
N ARG A 361 2.01 8.38 5.72
CA ARG A 361 0.81 9.16 6.00
C ARG A 361 1.15 10.22 7.02
N LEU A 362 0.89 11.47 6.70
CA LEU A 362 1.09 12.59 7.61
C LEU A 362 -0.07 12.74 8.59
N ALA A 363 0.13 13.50 9.64
CA ALA A 363 -0.87 13.72 10.69
C ALA A 363 -2.13 14.48 10.18
N ASP A 364 -2.01 15.24 9.09
CA ASP A 364 -3.14 15.90 8.44
C ASP A 364 -3.93 14.98 7.49
N GLY A 365 -3.48 13.74 7.33
CA GLY A 365 -4.09 12.74 6.45
C GLY A 365 -3.47 12.66 5.05
N THR A 366 -2.58 13.59 4.69
CA THR A 366 -1.91 13.58 3.40
C THR A 366 -1.01 12.36 3.25
N LEU A 367 -1.04 11.73 2.08
CA LEU A 367 -0.20 10.59 1.75
C LEU A 367 0.99 11.03 0.89
N TYR A 368 2.18 10.91 1.45
CA TYR A 368 3.43 11.15 0.73
C TYR A 368 4.05 9.84 0.25
N LEU A 369 4.54 9.86 -0.99
CA LEU A 369 5.19 8.73 -1.64
C LEU A 369 6.57 9.14 -2.16
N GLY A 370 7.60 8.40 -1.77
CA GLY A 370 8.97 8.61 -2.20
C GLY A 370 9.29 7.82 -3.48
N ASN A 371 9.96 8.44 -4.41
CA ASN A 371 10.45 7.81 -5.62
C ASN A 371 11.88 8.25 -5.98
N ALA A 372 12.39 7.85 -7.13
CA ALA A 372 13.73 8.22 -7.61
C ALA A 372 13.90 9.74 -7.82
N LYS A 373 12.82 10.50 -7.94
CA LYS A 373 12.85 11.94 -8.22
C LYS A 373 12.59 12.82 -6.97
N GLY A 374 12.23 12.21 -5.84
CA GLY A 374 11.95 12.93 -4.61
C GLY A 374 10.68 12.49 -3.91
N ILE A 375 10.06 13.42 -3.19
CA ILE A 375 8.79 13.23 -2.48
C ILE A 375 7.65 13.68 -3.39
N ASN A 376 6.60 12.87 -3.45
CA ASN A 376 5.38 13.17 -4.18
C ASN A 376 4.20 13.09 -3.22
N GLU A 377 3.17 13.86 -3.47
CA GLU A 377 1.86 13.77 -2.83
C GLU A 377 0.93 12.90 -3.68
N TYR A 378 0.19 12.01 -3.05
CA TYR A 378 -0.87 11.24 -3.71
C TYR A 378 -2.10 12.13 -3.86
N ASP A 379 -2.11 12.93 -4.92
CA ASP A 379 -3.16 13.91 -5.22
C ASP A 379 -3.28 14.16 -6.72
N GLU A 380 -4.35 14.87 -7.12
CA GLU A 380 -4.65 15.16 -8.52
C GLU A 380 -4.81 13.87 -9.37
N PHE A 381 -4.67 13.94 -10.71
CA PHE A 381 -4.83 12.81 -11.62
C PHE A 381 -3.78 12.84 -12.74
N LEU A 382 -2.55 13.24 -12.40
CA LEU A 382 -1.38 13.21 -13.26
C LEU A 382 -0.18 12.66 -12.46
N ASP A 383 0.70 11.94 -13.11
CA ASP A 383 1.98 11.54 -12.52
C ASP A 383 3.00 12.66 -12.81
N ASP A 384 3.13 13.61 -11.91
CA ASP A 384 3.79 14.91 -12.10
C ASP A 384 3.06 15.70 -13.22
N THR A 385 3.54 15.62 -14.44
CA THR A 385 2.93 16.21 -15.64
C THR A 385 2.46 15.17 -16.66
N ASP A 386 2.72 13.90 -16.38
CA ASP A 386 2.50 12.81 -17.31
C ASP A 386 1.11 12.19 -17.11
N THR A 387 0.48 11.86 -18.22
CA THR A 387 -0.76 11.07 -18.25
C THR A 387 -0.46 9.61 -17.99
N TYR A 388 -1.44 8.88 -17.45
CA TYR A 388 -1.33 7.43 -17.29
C TYR A 388 -2.60 6.73 -17.81
N ILE A 389 -2.52 5.42 -18.02
CA ILE A 389 -3.63 4.62 -18.52
C ILE A 389 -4.19 3.78 -17.37
N MET A 390 -5.48 3.97 -17.10
CA MET A 390 -6.28 3.08 -16.26
C MET A 390 -6.82 1.93 -17.13
N LYS A 391 -6.73 0.69 -16.64
CA LYS A 391 -7.27 -0.49 -17.32
C LYS A 391 -8.11 -1.33 -16.38
N TYR A 392 -9.26 -1.79 -16.88
CA TYR A 392 -10.10 -2.76 -16.21
C TYR A 392 -10.65 -3.76 -17.23
N PHE A 393 -10.33 -5.05 -17.07
CA PHE A 393 -10.80 -6.13 -17.94
C PHE A 393 -11.47 -7.21 -17.10
N THR A 394 -12.64 -7.62 -17.51
CA THR A 394 -13.36 -8.75 -16.87
C THR A 394 -12.65 -10.05 -17.13
N ASN A 395 -12.97 -11.06 -16.34
CA ASN A 395 -12.66 -12.44 -16.68
C ASN A 395 -13.46 -12.88 -17.93
N PRO A 396 -13.00 -13.92 -18.64
CA PRO A 396 -13.77 -14.49 -19.75
C PRO A 396 -15.14 -14.99 -19.30
N MET A 397 -16.20 -14.45 -19.89
CA MET A 397 -17.59 -14.68 -19.50
C MET A 397 -18.24 -15.71 -20.43
N SER A 398 -18.82 -16.76 -19.87
CA SER A 398 -19.52 -17.82 -20.63
C SER A 398 -21.01 -17.55 -20.83
N PHE A 399 -21.57 -16.49 -20.24
CA PHE A 399 -23.00 -16.18 -20.27
C PHE A 399 -23.89 -17.39 -19.91
N GLY A 400 -23.47 -18.15 -18.89
CA GLY A 400 -24.23 -19.26 -18.35
C GLY A 400 -24.17 -20.59 -19.15
N ASP A 401 -23.77 -20.57 -20.41
CA ASP A 401 -23.65 -21.78 -21.25
C ASP A 401 -22.37 -21.78 -22.10
N PRO A 402 -21.32 -22.48 -21.66
CA PRO A 402 -20.04 -22.51 -22.37
C PRO A 402 -20.09 -23.27 -23.69
N SER A 403 -21.15 -24.04 -23.98
CA SER A 403 -21.27 -24.88 -25.19
C SER A 403 -21.79 -24.09 -26.40
N ARG A 404 -22.43 -22.95 -26.18
CA ARG A 404 -23.06 -22.15 -27.26
C ARG A 404 -22.16 -21.00 -27.68
N ILE A 405 -22.25 -20.60 -28.94
CA ILE A 405 -21.60 -19.38 -29.44
C ILE A 405 -22.35 -18.15 -28.94
N LYS A 406 -21.58 -17.15 -28.50
CA LYS A 406 -22.05 -15.80 -28.13
C LYS A 406 -21.65 -14.79 -29.19
N MET A 407 -22.55 -13.89 -29.48
CA MET A 407 -22.31 -12.70 -30.28
C MET A 407 -22.66 -11.48 -29.43
N LEU A 408 -21.65 -10.77 -28.94
CA LEU A 408 -21.88 -9.51 -28.27
C LEU A 408 -22.54 -8.52 -29.23
N LYS A 409 -23.52 -7.79 -28.77
CA LYS A 409 -24.21 -6.78 -29.57
C LYS A 409 -23.82 -5.38 -29.15
N GLU A 410 -23.91 -5.13 -27.87
CA GLU A 410 -23.60 -3.84 -27.29
C GLU A 410 -22.91 -4.06 -25.96
N ILE A 411 -21.89 -3.27 -25.72
CA ILE A 411 -21.24 -3.11 -24.43
C ILE A 411 -21.47 -1.67 -24.03
N SER A 412 -22.06 -1.43 -22.86
CA SER A 412 -22.24 -0.10 -22.33
C SER A 412 -21.48 0.09 -21.03
N PHE A 413 -20.79 1.21 -20.94
CA PHE A 413 -20.09 1.65 -19.74
C PHE A 413 -20.74 2.94 -19.26
N THR A 414 -21.17 2.97 -18.00
CA THR A 414 -21.59 4.21 -17.36
C THR A 414 -20.37 4.81 -16.68
N VAL A 415 -19.89 5.91 -17.23
CA VAL A 415 -18.68 6.62 -16.80
C VAL A 415 -19.06 7.88 -16.05
N ILE A 416 -18.41 8.15 -14.94
CA ILE A 416 -18.60 9.36 -14.13
C ILE A 416 -17.29 10.14 -14.11
N GLY A 417 -17.36 11.44 -14.40
CA GLY A 417 -16.17 12.28 -14.50
C GLY A 417 -15.40 12.05 -15.80
N GLY A 418 -14.11 12.38 -15.83
CA GLY A 418 -13.24 12.18 -16.99
C GLY A 418 -13.54 13.06 -18.18
N SER A 419 -14.07 14.26 -17.95
CA SER A 419 -14.40 15.23 -19.01
C SER A 419 -13.26 15.37 -20.02
N GLY A 420 -13.56 15.12 -21.31
CA GLY A 420 -12.56 15.17 -22.39
C GLY A 420 -11.57 13.99 -22.44
N SER A 421 -11.65 13.06 -21.50
CA SER A 421 -10.78 11.86 -21.51
C SER A 421 -11.14 10.91 -22.65
N GLN A 422 -10.13 10.34 -23.27
CA GLN A 422 -10.30 9.27 -24.24
C GLN A 422 -10.47 7.94 -23.52
N VAL A 423 -11.55 7.26 -23.82
CA VAL A 423 -11.85 5.93 -23.30
C VAL A 423 -11.98 4.95 -24.46
N VAL A 424 -11.43 3.76 -24.29
CA VAL A 424 -11.42 2.70 -25.29
C VAL A 424 -12.11 1.47 -24.71
N GLY A 425 -13.26 1.09 -25.28
CA GLY A 425 -13.89 -0.18 -25.02
C GLY A 425 -13.22 -1.29 -25.82
N ASN A 426 -12.89 -2.38 -25.14
CA ASN A 426 -12.19 -3.52 -25.68
C ASN A 426 -13.06 -4.78 -25.56
N TRP A 427 -12.99 -5.69 -26.53
CA TRP A 427 -13.60 -7.01 -26.42
C TRP A 427 -12.80 -8.05 -27.21
N ALA A 428 -12.80 -9.26 -26.71
CA ALA A 428 -12.17 -10.42 -27.36
C ALA A 428 -13.02 -11.67 -27.13
N TYR A 429 -12.82 -12.68 -27.98
CA TYR A 429 -13.46 -13.99 -27.86
C TYR A 429 -12.41 -15.11 -27.76
N ASP A 430 -12.84 -16.21 -27.10
CA ASP A 430 -12.13 -17.48 -27.09
C ASP A 430 -10.64 -17.33 -26.68
N TYR A 431 -10.37 -16.51 -25.65
CA TYR A 431 -9.02 -16.29 -25.08
C TYR A 431 -7.99 -15.73 -26.06
N THR A 432 -8.43 -15.06 -27.11
CA THR A 432 -7.50 -14.43 -28.05
C THR A 432 -6.81 -13.23 -27.40
N GLU A 433 -5.49 -13.07 -27.63
CA GLU A 433 -4.70 -11.94 -27.10
C GLU A 433 -4.99 -10.63 -27.83
N GLY A 434 -5.60 -10.67 -29.03
CA GLY A 434 -5.95 -9.50 -29.83
C GLY A 434 -7.34 -8.99 -29.50
N TYR A 435 -7.44 -7.83 -28.85
CA TYR A 435 -8.72 -7.18 -28.58
C TYR A 435 -9.19 -6.36 -29.77
N SER A 436 -10.49 -6.49 -30.11
CA SER A 436 -11.20 -5.49 -30.93
C SER A 436 -11.43 -4.26 -30.07
N LYS A 437 -11.32 -3.06 -30.66
CA LYS A 437 -11.32 -1.80 -29.90
C LYS A 437 -12.24 -0.77 -30.54
N GLN A 438 -12.93 -0.01 -29.71
CA GLN A 438 -13.66 1.19 -30.15
C GLN A 438 -13.42 2.31 -29.14
N ALA A 439 -12.85 3.42 -29.63
CA ALA A 439 -12.64 4.62 -28.82
C ALA A 439 -13.87 5.51 -28.79
N PHE A 440 -14.07 6.19 -27.68
CA PHE A 440 -15.00 7.29 -27.52
C PHE A 440 -14.39 8.36 -26.61
N THR A 441 -14.85 9.59 -26.71
CA THR A 441 -14.44 10.68 -25.84
C THR A 441 -15.56 10.99 -24.90
N VAL A 442 -15.28 11.02 -23.61
CA VAL A 442 -16.27 11.42 -22.59
C VAL A 442 -16.68 12.86 -22.84
N ALA A 443 -17.97 13.14 -22.80
CA ALA A 443 -18.49 14.47 -23.06
C ALA A 443 -17.82 15.50 -22.13
N THR A 444 -17.45 16.65 -22.71
CA THR A 444 -16.92 17.76 -21.93
C THR A 444 -18.08 18.39 -21.15
N SER A 445 -18.05 18.28 -19.85
CA SER A 445 -19.03 18.87 -18.96
C SER A 445 -18.33 19.69 -17.89
N LEU A 446 -18.86 20.87 -17.64
CA LEU A 446 -18.41 21.77 -16.57
C LEU A 446 -19.07 21.44 -15.22
N ILE A 447 -19.67 20.27 -15.08
CA ILE A 447 -20.45 19.93 -13.88
C ILE A 447 -19.56 19.25 -12.86
N ALA A 448 -19.54 19.80 -11.65
CA ALA A 448 -18.79 19.31 -10.52
C ALA A 448 -19.55 18.22 -9.74
N GLU A 449 -18.91 17.12 -9.43
CA GLU A 449 -19.46 16.07 -8.55
C GLU A 449 -19.25 16.45 -7.08
N TYR A 450 -20.31 16.37 -6.26
CA TYR A 450 -20.21 16.61 -4.82
C TYR A 450 -19.24 15.62 -4.14
N GLY A 451 -18.25 16.15 -3.42
CA GLY A 451 -17.23 15.37 -2.72
C GLY A 451 -16.06 14.89 -3.59
N VAL A 452 -16.00 15.29 -4.87
CA VAL A 452 -14.89 15.06 -5.80
C VAL A 452 -14.29 16.39 -6.27
N SER A 453 -15.12 17.42 -6.44
CA SER A 453 -14.70 18.74 -6.90
C SER A 453 -14.44 19.68 -5.74
N GLU A 454 -13.42 20.54 -5.88
CA GLU A 454 -13.15 21.59 -4.91
C GLU A 454 -14.30 22.61 -4.85
N TYR A 455 -14.65 23.04 -3.64
CA TYR A 455 -15.68 24.03 -3.40
C TYR A 455 -15.16 25.43 -3.79
N ASN A 456 -15.93 26.16 -4.60
CA ASN A 456 -15.66 27.56 -4.94
C ASN A 456 -14.49 27.81 -5.91
N VAL A 457 -14.17 26.89 -6.80
CA VAL A 457 -13.27 27.16 -7.93
C VAL A 457 -14.08 27.69 -9.10
N ALA A 458 -13.57 28.72 -9.79
CA ALA A 458 -14.30 29.44 -10.85
C ALA A 458 -14.75 28.59 -12.05
N SER A 459 -14.24 27.34 -12.16
CA SER A 459 -14.63 26.35 -13.17
C SER A 459 -15.59 25.27 -12.65
N SER A 460 -15.97 25.33 -11.37
CA SER A 460 -16.85 24.33 -10.74
C SER A 460 -18.20 24.97 -10.46
N GLU A 461 -19.17 24.73 -11.32
CA GLU A 461 -20.56 25.11 -11.05
C GLU A 461 -21.21 24.08 -10.14
N TYR A 462 -21.80 24.53 -9.04
CA TYR A 462 -22.57 23.68 -8.14
C TYR A 462 -23.86 23.24 -8.83
N SER A 463 -23.82 22.10 -9.49
CA SER A 463 -25.02 21.47 -10.07
C SER A 463 -25.31 20.17 -9.33
N ALA A 464 -26.53 19.97 -8.95
CA ALA A 464 -27.01 18.72 -8.35
C ALA A 464 -27.05 17.55 -9.37
N THR A 465 -26.62 17.77 -10.61
CA THR A 465 -26.68 16.76 -11.68
C THR A 465 -25.28 16.21 -11.92
N ILE A 466 -25.05 14.98 -11.48
CA ILE A 466 -23.86 14.18 -11.82
C ILE A 466 -23.88 13.96 -13.34
N VAL A 467 -22.84 14.33 -14.05
CA VAL A 467 -22.70 13.97 -15.46
C VAL A 467 -22.32 12.51 -15.55
N ILE A 468 -23.30 11.74 -15.92
CA ILE A 468 -23.14 10.33 -16.26
C ILE A 468 -23.13 10.27 -17.78
N ASP A 469 -22.02 9.86 -18.34
CA ASP A 469 -21.92 9.55 -19.77
C ASP A 469 -22.03 8.04 -19.96
N VAL A 470 -22.92 7.63 -20.86
CA VAL A 470 -23.11 6.21 -21.19
C VAL A 470 -22.44 5.92 -22.52
N ALA A 471 -21.22 5.48 -22.46
CA ALA A 471 -20.49 5.03 -23.63
C ALA A 471 -21.04 3.69 -24.12
N ARG A 472 -21.41 3.63 -25.41
CA ARG A 472 -21.94 2.42 -26.06
C ARG A 472 -20.98 1.96 -27.15
N VAL A 473 -20.49 0.74 -27.00
CA VAL A 473 -19.61 0.09 -27.96
C VAL A 473 -20.37 -1.00 -28.69
N LYS A 474 -20.40 -0.93 -30.01
CA LYS A 474 -21.00 -1.98 -30.82
C LYS A 474 -19.97 -3.08 -31.06
N ALA A 475 -20.12 -4.17 -30.34
CA ALA A 475 -19.22 -5.30 -30.45
C ALA A 475 -19.56 -6.15 -31.70
N THR A 476 -18.52 -6.62 -32.37
CA THR A 476 -18.60 -7.50 -33.53
C THR A 476 -17.83 -8.79 -33.26
N GLY A 477 -18.14 -9.84 -34.00
CA GLY A 477 -17.50 -11.16 -33.83
C GLY A 477 -18.37 -12.14 -33.03
N SER A 478 -17.82 -13.32 -32.79
CA SER A 478 -18.47 -14.38 -32.05
C SER A 478 -17.46 -15.35 -31.44
N GLY A 479 -17.80 -16.00 -30.34
CA GLY A 479 -17.00 -17.01 -29.68
C GLY A 479 -17.77 -17.72 -28.56
N LYS A 480 -17.15 -18.68 -27.90
CA LYS A 480 -17.74 -19.42 -26.78
C LYS A 480 -17.70 -18.67 -25.48
N VAL A 481 -16.65 -17.86 -25.32
CA VAL A 481 -16.47 -16.96 -24.17
C VAL A 481 -16.14 -15.57 -24.69
N ALA A 482 -16.43 -14.53 -23.93
CA ALA A 482 -16.08 -13.17 -24.28
C ALA A 482 -15.44 -12.47 -23.08
N THR A 483 -14.38 -11.72 -23.33
CA THR A 483 -13.74 -10.81 -22.38
C THR A 483 -14.03 -9.39 -22.78
N ILE A 484 -14.34 -8.53 -21.83
CA ILE A 484 -14.67 -7.12 -22.04
C ILE A 484 -13.72 -6.29 -21.19
N GLY A 485 -13.23 -5.21 -21.75
CA GLY A 485 -12.33 -4.31 -21.06
C GLY A 485 -12.58 -2.85 -21.38
N ILE A 486 -12.07 -2.01 -20.53
CA ILE A 486 -12.03 -0.56 -20.69
C ILE A 486 -10.61 -0.07 -20.40
N GLU A 487 -10.10 0.77 -21.29
CA GLU A 487 -8.86 1.53 -21.11
C GLU A 487 -9.22 3.02 -21.13
N ALA A 488 -8.75 3.77 -20.16
CA ALA A 488 -8.97 5.21 -20.09
C ALA A 488 -7.65 5.94 -19.92
N THR A 489 -7.39 6.93 -20.78
CA THR A 489 -6.23 7.82 -20.61
C THR A 489 -6.62 8.91 -19.64
N ILE A 490 -6.00 8.90 -18.48
CA ILE A 490 -6.22 9.87 -17.40
C ILE A 490 -5.28 11.06 -17.63
N ASN A 491 -5.90 12.24 -17.71
CA ASN A 491 -5.22 13.50 -18.00
C ASN A 491 -5.77 14.62 -17.11
N GLY A 492 -5.45 14.57 -15.83
CA GLY A 492 -5.78 15.61 -14.87
C GLY A 492 -7.22 15.59 -14.32
N GLY A 493 -8.05 14.65 -14.75
CA GLY A 493 -9.44 14.55 -14.29
C GLY A 493 -9.79 13.19 -13.68
N ALA A 494 -10.57 13.21 -12.60
CA ALA A 494 -11.12 12.00 -12.00
C ALA A 494 -12.04 11.28 -12.99
N LEU A 495 -11.88 9.95 -13.10
CA LEU A 495 -12.74 9.10 -13.90
C LEU A 495 -13.11 7.85 -13.11
N SER A 496 -14.39 7.50 -13.08
CA SER A 496 -14.84 6.25 -12.48
C SER A 496 -15.90 5.54 -13.33
N ILE A 497 -15.95 4.23 -13.20
CA ILE A 497 -16.92 3.36 -13.90
C ILE A 497 -17.96 2.93 -12.89
N GLN A 498 -19.19 3.40 -13.07
CA GLN A 498 -20.33 3.06 -12.24
C GLN A 498 -20.91 1.69 -12.61
N GLU A 499 -20.98 1.40 -13.90
CA GLU A 499 -21.63 0.19 -14.42
C GLU A 499 -20.95 -0.29 -15.68
N LEU A 500 -20.93 -1.61 -15.82
CA LEU A 500 -20.61 -2.31 -17.05
C LEU A 500 -21.78 -3.22 -17.38
N ASN A 501 -22.36 -3.05 -18.56
CA ASN A 501 -23.47 -3.86 -19.04
C ASN A 501 -23.16 -4.39 -20.44
N THR A 502 -23.45 -5.65 -20.68
CA THR A 502 -23.24 -6.29 -21.99
C THR A 502 -24.37 -7.23 -22.35
N GLU A 503 -24.81 -7.12 -23.60
CA GLU A 503 -25.83 -7.98 -24.19
C GLU A 503 -25.19 -8.92 -25.21
N ALA A 504 -25.45 -10.23 -25.03
CA ALA A 504 -25.03 -11.27 -25.95
C ALA A 504 -26.24 -12.02 -26.53
N LEU A 505 -26.19 -12.30 -27.83
CA LEU A 505 -27.09 -13.26 -28.48
C LEU A 505 -26.46 -14.65 -28.39
N LEU A 506 -27.26 -15.60 -27.94
CA LEU A 506 -26.86 -17.01 -27.92
C LEU A 506 -27.13 -17.65 -29.28
N GLY A 507 -26.09 -18.17 -29.89
CA GLY A 507 -26.14 -18.95 -31.12
C GLY A 507 -26.58 -20.40 -30.88
N ARG A 508 -26.49 -21.22 -31.94
CA ARG A 508 -26.78 -22.64 -31.85
C ARG A 508 -25.65 -23.38 -31.09
N LEU A 509 -26.00 -24.54 -30.52
CA LEU A 509 -25.02 -25.54 -30.09
C LEU A 509 -24.17 -25.96 -31.32
N ILE A 510 -22.87 -26.05 -31.16
CA ILE A 510 -21.92 -26.60 -32.14
C ILE A 510 -21.54 -28.01 -31.69
#